data_a0207d2b15178c2c05ec36b451fa0b37
#
_entry.id   a0207d2b15178c2c05ec36b451fa0b37
#
_cell.length_a   1.000
_cell.length_b   1.000
_cell.length_c   1.000
_cell.angle_alpha   90.00
_cell.angle_beta   90.00
_cell.angle_gamma   90.00
#
_symmetry.space_group_name_H-M   'P 1'
#
loop_
_entity.id
_entity.type
_entity.pdbx_description
1 polymer ?
#
loop_
_entity_poly.entity_id
_entity_poly.type
_entity_poly.pdbx_seq_one_letter_code
_entity_poly.pdbx_strand_id
1 'polypeptide(L)'
;MATVNLSAQMAMLKSDGVKIAVSNRLSSARNLNEHFFNGANCIGAGIKSGKRCVSKDAYVVRSVKITEPSPSPSQSSDLTSPNGSISPAPFELQSSDYFLNQSKRDSGTLRKTKIVCTIGPSTSTREMIWKLAEEGMDVARLNMSHGDHASHQKTIDLVREYNSQFDDKVIAIMLDTKGPEVRSGDVPKPILLKEGQEFNFTIRRGVSTQDTVSVNYDDFVNDVEVGDILLVDGGMISLAVKSKTNDTVKCQVIDGGELKSRRHLNVRGKSANLPSITDKDWEDIKFGVENQVDSYAVSFVKDAKVVHELKNYLKSCNADIDVMVKIESADSIPNLHSIISASDGAMVARGDLGAELPIEDVPILQEEIIRMCHSMQKPVIVATNMLESMINHPTPTRAEVSDIAIAVREGSDAIMLSGETAHGKYPLKAVRVMHTVALRTESSLKPISNCPPVPVDVYKSHMGVMFAFHATTMANTLGTPLIVFTRTGSMAILLSHYRPSSAIFAFTNEKRVQQRLAIYHGVRPIYMEFSDDAEETFSRAIKLLVSKKLLKQGQHVTLVQSGAQPIWREESTHHIQVRKVQG
;
A
#
# COMPACT_ATOMS: atom_id res chain seq x y z
N MET A 1 -60.02 4.59 17.69
CA MET A 1 -60.14 4.75 19.15
C MET A 1 -58.81 4.32 19.74
N ALA A 2 -58.02 5.08 20.41
CA ALA A 2 -58.02 6.42 20.92
C ALA A 2 -56.62 7.02 20.80
N THR A 3 -56.55 8.23 20.38
CA THR A 3 -55.47 9.19 20.49
C THR A 3 -55.24 9.59 21.94
N VAL A 4 -53.98 9.71 22.37
CA VAL A 4 -53.62 10.60 23.49
C VAL A 4 -52.31 11.31 23.16
N ASN A 5 -52.46 12.63 22.98
CA ASN A 5 -51.43 13.66 23.07
C ASN A 5 -51.02 13.88 24.52
N LEU A 6 -49.76 14.19 24.76
CA LEU A 6 -49.39 15.04 25.91
C LEU A 6 -48.14 15.85 25.59
N SER A 7 -48.39 17.16 25.59
CA SER A 7 -47.46 18.27 25.46
C SER A 7 -46.80 18.65 26.78
N ALA A 8 -45.57 19.17 26.67
CA ALA A 8 -44.94 20.25 27.43
C ALA A 8 -44.96 20.26 28.98
N GLN A 9 -43.75 20.37 29.54
CA GLN A 9 -43.50 21.34 30.63
C GLN A 9 -42.02 21.77 30.69
N MET A 10 -41.81 23.05 30.38
CA MET A 10 -40.65 23.84 30.76
C MET A 10 -40.66 24.09 32.27
N ALA A 11 -39.52 24.02 32.92
CA ALA A 11 -39.27 24.74 34.19
C ALA A 11 -37.86 25.36 34.15
N MET A 12 -37.87 26.68 34.26
CA MET A 12 -36.68 27.54 34.48
C MET A 12 -36.16 27.36 35.91
N LEU A 13 -34.82 27.44 36.04
CA LEU A 13 -34.18 27.98 37.23
C LEU A 13 -33.04 28.90 36.78
N LYS A 14 -33.15 30.17 37.21
CA LYS A 14 -32.11 31.24 37.13
C LYS A 14 -31.24 31.13 38.38
N SER A 15 -29.95 31.40 38.23
CA SER A 15 -29.26 32.47 38.97
C SER A 15 -27.74 32.45 38.76
N ASP A 16 -27.22 33.65 38.52
CA ASP A 16 -25.95 34.31 38.89
C ASP A 16 -24.68 33.86 38.12
N GLY A 17 -24.16 34.61 37.19
CA GLY A 17 -23.66 35.97 37.27
C GLY A 17 -22.13 35.98 37.48
N VAL A 18 -21.32 35.82 36.37
CA VAL A 18 -19.97 36.42 36.30
C VAL A 18 -19.73 36.90 34.87
N LYS A 19 -19.61 38.22 34.75
CA LYS A 19 -19.17 38.93 33.54
C LYS A 19 -17.66 38.84 33.43
N ILE A 20 -17.12 38.36 32.32
CA ILE A 20 -15.75 38.70 31.90
C ILE A 20 -15.84 39.26 30.48
N ALA A 21 -15.26 40.47 30.38
CA ALA A 21 -15.29 41.32 29.22
C ALA A 21 -14.48 40.75 28.04
N VAL A 22 -15.11 40.77 26.87
CA VAL A 22 -14.44 40.58 25.58
C VAL A 22 -14.05 41.95 25.05
N SER A 23 -12.75 42.20 24.94
CA SER A 23 -12.19 43.35 24.25
C SER A 23 -11.92 42.97 22.80
N ASN A 24 -12.75 43.51 21.90
CA ASN A 24 -12.48 43.56 20.46
C ASN A 24 -11.35 44.56 20.20
N ARG A 25 -10.31 44.15 19.48
CA ARG A 25 -9.55 45.03 18.60
C ARG A 25 -9.33 44.37 17.24
N LEU A 26 -10.07 44.87 16.30
CA LEU A 26 -9.77 44.85 14.87
C LEU A 26 -8.70 45.88 14.56
N SER A 27 -7.66 45.53 13.83
CA SER A 27 -7.02 46.40 12.83
C SER A 27 -6.07 45.57 11.95
N SER A 28 -6.49 45.34 10.76
CA SER A 28 -5.95 45.84 9.48
C SER A 28 -4.71 45.16 8.96
N ALA A 29 -4.98 44.56 7.78
CA ALA A 29 -4.07 44.03 6.79
C ALA A 29 -3.00 45.03 6.32
N ARG A 30 -1.85 44.52 5.92
CA ARG A 30 -1.20 44.86 4.65
C ARG A 30 0.05 44.04 4.42
N ASN A 31 0.08 43.40 3.27
CA ASN A 31 1.17 43.03 2.36
C ASN A 31 2.60 43.43 2.77
N LEU A 32 3.52 42.48 2.63
CA LEU A 32 4.83 42.73 2.02
C LEU A 32 5.34 41.42 1.40
N ASN A 33 5.29 41.42 0.09
CA ASN A 33 6.08 40.58 -0.81
C ASN A 33 7.48 41.18 -0.93
N GLU A 34 8.41 40.31 -1.32
CA GLU A 34 9.69 40.58 -1.99
C GLU A 34 10.87 41.11 -1.15
N HIS A 35 11.94 40.36 -1.08
CA HIS A 35 13.12 40.56 -1.93
C HIS A 35 14.18 39.49 -1.73
N PHE A 36 14.52 38.93 -2.86
CA PHE A 36 15.69 38.13 -3.14
C PHE A 36 16.93 39.04 -3.35
N PHE A 37 18.09 38.46 -3.12
CA PHE A 37 19.39 38.67 -3.75
C PHE A 37 20.33 39.78 -3.31
N ASN A 38 21.55 39.28 -3.13
CA ASN A 38 22.87 39.81 -3.46
C ASN A 38 23.62 40.74 -2.50
N GLY A 39 24.82 40.31 -2.32
CA GLY A 39 25.90 41.28 -2.37
C GLY A 39 27.01 41.09 -1.32
N ALA A 40 28.07 40.59 -1.84
CA ALA A 40 29.39 40.52 -1.23
C ALA A 40 29.93 41.92 -0.79
N ASN A 41 30.79 41.90 0.14
CA ASN A 41 32.12 42.51 0.25
C ASN A 41 32.48 43.13 1.59
N CYS A 42 33.47 42.54 2.18
CA CYS A 42 34.77 43.09 2.60
C CYS A 42 34.94 44.15 3.68
N ILE A 43 36.01 43.88 4.42
CA ILE A 43 36.88 44.73 5.26
C ILE A 43 36.61 44.56 6.76
N GLY A 44 37.51 44.13 7.63
CA GLY A 44 38.93 43.90 7.65
C GLY A 44 39.43 44.05 9.05
N ALA A 45 40.54 43.38 9.36
CA ALA A 45 41.41 43.55 10.54
C ALA A 45 40.94 42.95 11.88
N GLY A 46 41.67 42.05 12.49
CA GLY A 46 42.98 41.92 12.95
C GLY A 46 43.18 40.85 14.02
N ILE A 47 44.07 39.92 13.77
CA ILE A 47 45.18 39.38 14.58
C ILE A 47 44.87 38.80 15.98
N LYS A 48 45.01 37.48 16.22
CA LYS A 48 46.14 36.71 16.75
C LYS A 48 45.79 35.27 17.11
N SER A 49 46.49 34.38 16.46
CA SER A 49 47.27 33.20 16.90
C SER A 49 46.65 32.18 17.86
N GLY A 50 46.57 30.92 17.36
CA GLY A 50 46.41 29.73 18.16
C GLY A 50 46.31 28.47 17.32
N LYS A 51 47.36 27.74 17.18
CA LYS A 51 47.73 26.51 16.49
C LYS A 51 46.64 25.50 16.18
N ARG A 52 46.61 25.16 14.89
CA ARG A 52 46.40 23.93 14.15
C ARG A 52 46.23 22.60 14.91
N CYS A 53 45.23 21.85 14.50
CA CYS A 53 45.41 20.46 14.03
C CYS A 53 44.48 20.22 12.86
N VAL A 54 45.04 19.91 11.70
CA VAL A 54 44.39 19.50 10.45
C VAL A 54 44.53 17.98 10.40
N SER A 55 43.43 17.25 10.33
CA SER A 55 43.46 15.89 9.80
C SER A 55 42.66 15.88 8.49
N LYS A 56 43.39 15.76 7.40
CA LYS A 56 42.89 15.40 6.08
C LYS A 56 42.82 13.88 6.01
N ASP A 57 41.65 13.32 6.01
CA ASP A 57 41.45 11.95 5.56
C ASP A 57 41.03 11.98 4.11
N ALA A 58 42.02 11.77 3.24
CA ALA A 58 41.83 11.52 1.83
C ALA A 58 41.46 10.04 1.65
N TYR A 59 40.30 9.78 1.06
CA TYR A 59 39.93 8.43 0.63
C TYR A 59 40.81 8.01 -0.57
N VAL A 60 41.70 7.06 -0.31
CA VAL A 60 42.51 6.40 -1.35
C VAL A 60 41.66 5.25 -1.91
N VAL A 61 41.24 5.41 -3.16
CA VAL A 61 40.65 4.29 -3.93
C VAL A 61 41.81 3.39 -4.33
N ARG A 62 41.93 2.22 -3.71
CA ARG A 62 42.85 1.17 -4.16
C ARG A 62 42.21 0.40 -5.31
N SER A 63 42.77 0.59 -6.51
CA SER A 63 42.50 -0.29 -7.64
C SER A 63 43.14 -1.67 -7.39
N VAL A 64 42.31 -2.70 -7.40
CA VAL A 64 42.77 -4.09 -7.38
C VAL A 64 43.23 -4.44 -8.79
N LYS A 65 44.54 -4.66 -8.97
CA LYS A 65 45.12 -5.28 -10.18
C LYS A 65 44.74 -6.76 -10.16
N ILE A 66 44.02 -7.19 -11.18
CA ILE A 66 43.80 -8.61 -11.48
C ILE A 66 45.08 -9.06 -12.22
N THR A 67 45.85 -9.95 -11.60
CA THR A 67 46.94 -10.68 -12.22
C THR A 67 46.37 -11.92 -12.89
N GLU A 68 46.58 -12.00 -14.21
CA GLU A 68 46.32 -13.21 -14.99
C GLU A 68 47.35 -14.30 -14.63
N PRO A 69 46.93 -15.57 -14.59
CA PRO A 69 47.88 -16.68 -14.43
C PRO A 69 48.48 -17.05 -15.79
N SER A 70 49.79 -17.19 -15.77
CA SER A 70 50.63 -17.61 -16.90
C SER A 70 50.37 -19.09 -17.28
N PRO A 71 50.58 -19.45 -18.57
CA PRO A 71 50.33 -20.79 -19.06
C PRO A 71 51.55 -21.71 -18.83
N SER A 72 51.30 -22.97 -18.48
CA SER A 72 52.29 -24.05 -18.51
C SER A 72 51.99 -25.03 -19.67
N PRO A 73 53.01 -25.81 -20.12
CA PRO A 73 53.21 -26.08 -21.53
C PRO A 73 52.58 -27.40 -22.07
N SER A 74 52.41 -27.35 -23.37
CA SER A 74 52.08 -28.33 -24.39
C SER A 74 52.43 -29.79 -24.16
N GLN A 75 51.51 -30.70 -24.48
CA GLN A 75 51.81 -31.95 -25.21
C GLN A 75 50.83 -32.11 -26.39
N SER A 76 51.46 -32.31 -27.56
CA SER A 76 50.86 -32.52 -28.85
C SER A 76 50.32 -33.93 -29.05
N SER A 77 49.18 -34.08 -29.73
CA SER A 77 49.05 -35.13 -30.77
C SER A 77 47.80 -34.88 -31.62
N ASP A 78 48.02 -34.99 -32.91
CA ASP A 78 47.18 -34.82 -34.07
C ASP A 78 45.84 -35.61 -34.06
N LEU A 79 44.83 -35.07 -34.71
CA LEU A 79 44.23 -35.56 -35.97
C LEU A 79 42.76 -35.12 -36.19
N THR A 80 42.54 -34.40 -37.32
CA THR A 80 41.38 -34.42 -38.20
C THR A 80 40.00 -33.95 -37.77
N SER A 81 39.57 -32.86 -38.39
CA SER A 81 38.16 -32.46 -38.60
C SER A 81 37.34 -33.52 -39.36
N PRO A 82 36.00 -33.58 -39.23
CA PRO A 82 35.17 -32.63 -39.99
C PRO A 82 33.83 -32.18 -39.32
N ASN A 83 33.39 -30.99 -39.73
CA ASN A 83 32.01 -30.47 -39.77
C ASN A 83 30.95 -31.06 -38.85
N GLY A 84 30.55 -30.32 -37.85
CA GLY A 84 29.33 -30.46 -37.09
C GLY A 84 28.89 -29.12 -36.52
N SER A 85 27.80 -28.57 -37.03
CA SER A 85 27.12 -27.39 -36.52
C SER A 85 26.75 -27.59 -35.04
N ILE A 86 27.42 -26.87 -34.13
CA ILE A 86 27.08 -26.83 -32.71
C ILE A 86 25.99 -25.75 -32.52
N SER A 87 24.76 -26.16 -32.35
CA SER A 87 23.69 -25.36 -31.73
C SER A 87 24.13 -25.03 -30.31
N PRO A 88 24.07 -23.77 -29.85
CA PRO A 88 24.30 -23.47 -28.46
C PRO A 88 23.19 -24.11 -27.62
N ALA A 89 23.58 -25.00 -26.70
CA ALA A 89 22.69 -25.54 -25.71
C ALA A 89 22.04 -24.39 -24.90
N PRO A 90 20.76 -24.52 -24.51
CA PRO A 90 20.13 -23.48 -23.69
C PRO A 90 20.88 -23.39 -22.36
N PHE A 91 21.30 -22.18 -22.03
CA PHE A 91 21.85 -21.85 -20.73
C PHE A 91 20.74 -22.05 -19.69
N GLU A 92 20.65 -23.22 -19.08
CA GLU A 92 19.78 -23.46 -17.93
C GLU A 92 20.26 -22.56 -16.77
N LEU A 93 19.42 -21.59 -16.43
CA LEU A 93 19.60 -20.73 -15.28
C LEU A 93 19.49 -21.55 -13.98
N GLN A 94 20.58 -22.16 -13.55
CA GLN A 94 20.73 -22.71 -12.19
C GLN A 94 20.71 -21.63 -11.11
N SER A 95 20.57 -20.34 -11.48
CA SER A 95 20.64 -19.22 -10.56
C SER A 95 19.39 -19.04 -9.67
N SER A 96 18.21 -19.49 -10.10
CA SER A 96 16.97 -19.31 -9.31
C SER A 96 16.96 -20.23 -8.07
N ASP A 97 17.45 -21.45 -8.21
CA ASP A 97 17.45 -22.43 -7.11
C ASP A 97 18.54 -22.15 -6.08
N TYR A 98 19.67 -21.55 -6.48
CA TYR A 98 20.71 -21.13 -5.56
C TYR A 98 20.23 -20.05 -4.59
N PHE A 99 19.53 -19.03 -5.10
CA PHE A 99 18.95 -17.95 -4.28
C PHE A 99 17.76 -18.42 -3.44
N LEU A 100 16.93 -19.34 -3.96
CA LEU A 100 15.80 -19.92 -3.24
C LEU A 100 16.24 -20.85 -2.10
N ASN A 101 17.36 -21.59 -2.30
CA ASN A 101 17.92 -22.43 -1.26
C ASN A 101 18.66 -21.63 -0.16
N GLN A 102 19.17 -20.43 -0.47
CA GLN A 102 19.72 -19.53 0.53
C GLN A 102 18.63 -18.90 1.41
N SER A 103 17.46 -18.55 0.86
CA SER A 103 16.32 -18.05 1.64
C SER A 103 15.76 -19.12 2.61
N LYS A 104 15.88 -20.42 2.27
CA LYS A 104 15.57 -21.53 3.19
C LYS A 104 16.63 -21.72 4.28
N ARG A 105 17.86 -21.22 4.09
CA ARG A 105 18.93 -21.29 5.10
C ARG A 105 18.90 -20.16 6.12
N ASP A 106 18.30 -19.02 5.76
CA ASP A 106 18.05 -17.90 6.69
C ASP A 106 16.72 -18.10 7.45
N SER A 107 16.53 -19.28 8.04
CA SER A 107 15.31 -19.72 8.72
C SER A 107 15.05 -19.00 10.06
N GLY A 108 15.05 -17.66 10.05
CA GLY A 108 14.78 -16.86 11.24
C GLY A 108 14.21 -15.48 10.97
N THR A 109 14.39 -14.94 9.77
CA THR A 109 13.91 -13.59 9.43
C THR A 109 12.57 -13.68 8.72
N LEU A 110 11.54 -13.07 9.31
CA LEU A 110 10.19 -13.03 8.77
C LEU A 110 10.01 -11.72 7.99
N ARG A 111 9.45 -11.81 6.77
CA ARG A 111 9.05 -10.64 6.00
C ARG A 111 8.02 -9.80 6.79
N LYS A 112 8.19 -8.49 6.79
CA LYS A 112 7.34 -7.54 7.51
C LYS A 112 6.37 -6.80 6.58
N THR A 113 6.83 -6.33 5.41
CA THR A 113 5.97 -5.72 4.37
C THR A 113 4.98 -6.75 3.84
N LYS A 114 3.71 -6.41 3.82
CA LYS A 114 2.63 -7.32 3.41
C LYS A 114 2.51 -7.42 1.88
N ILE A 115 1.92 -8.51 1.40
CA ILE A 115 1.67 -8.72 -0.04
C ILE A 115 0.17 -8.85 -0.27
N VAL A 116 -0.35 -7.95 -1.10
CA VAL A 116 -1.72 -8.00 -1.61
C VAL A 116 -1.70 -8.66 -2.99
N CYS A 117 -2.49 -9.72 -3.18
CA CYS A 117 -2.62 -10.38 -4.48
C CYS A 117 -4.03 -10.20 -5.03
N THR A 118 -4.14 -9.71 -6.25
CA THR A 118 -5.42 -9.69 -6.95
C THR A 118 -5.77 -11.09 -7.43
N ILE A 119 -6.93 -11.57 -7.02
CA ILE A 119 -7.44 -12.88 -7.43
C ILE A 119 -8.24 -12.71 -8.72
N GLY A 120 -7.95 -13.57 -9.69
CA GLY A 120 -8.59 -13.56 -11.00
C GLY A 120 -8.49 -14.92 -11.71
N PRO A 121 -8.73 -14.97 -13.01
CA PRO A 121 -8.83 -16.25 -13.76
C PRO A 121 -7.66 -17.22 -13.54
N SER A 122 -6.44 -16.71 -13.35
CA SER A 122 -5.25 -17.56 -13.13
C SER A 122 -5.13 -18.11 -11.72
N THR A 123 -5.88 -17.56 -10.74
CA THR A 123 -5.66 -17.84 -9.31
C THR A 123 -6.92 -18.11 -8.50
N SER A 124 -8.11 -18.14 -9.14
CA SER A 124 -9.41 -18.31 -8.48
C SER A 124 -9.72 -19.75 -8.05
N THR A 125 -8.78 -20.71 -8.21
CA THR A 125 -8.98 -22.09 -7.77
C THR A 125 -8.49 -22.28 -6.32
N ARG A 126 -9.10 -23.25 -5.62
CA ARG A 126 -8.71 -23.63 -4.26
C ARG A 126 -7.19 -23.87 -4.16
N GLU A 127 -6.64 -24.68 -5.06
CA GLU A 127 -5.23 -25.03 -5.08
C GLU A 127 -4.33 -23.78 -5.21
N MET A 128 -4.72 -22.84 -6.07
CA MET A 128 -3.94 -21.63 -6.30
C MET A 128 -3.99 -20.67 -5.11
N ILE A 129 -5.14 -20.52 -4.47
CA ILE A 129 -5.27 -19.68 -3.27
C ILE A 129 -4.38 -20.23 -2.15
N TRP A 130 -4.36 -21.56 -1.92
CA TRP A 130 -3.47 -22.20 -0.95
C TRP A 130 -2.01 -21.95 -1.28
N LYS A 131 -1.60 -22.14 -2.54
CA LYS A 131 -0.23 -21.88 -2.98
C LYS A 131 0.17 -20.41 -2.86
N LEU A 132 -0.73 -19.47 -3.17
CA LEU A 132 -0.47 -18.04 -2.98
C LEU A 132 -0.24 -17.70 -1.51
N ALA A 133 -1.05 -18.27 -0.61
CA ALA A 133 -0.89 -18.12 0.82
C ALA A 133 0.46 -18.68 1.33
N GLU A 134 0.89 -19.84 0.79
CA GLU A 134 2.19 -20.44 1.12
C GLU A 134 3.37 -19.60 0.61
N GLU A 135 3.25 -18.99 -0.58
CA GLU A 135 4.26 -18.10 -1.15
C GLU A 135 4.30 -16.73 -0.47
N GLY A 136 3.27 -16.38 0.33
CA GLY A 136 3.30 -15.18 1.17
C GLY A 136 2.23 -14.14 0.90
N MET A 137 1.11 -14.50 0.29
CA MET A 137 -0.06 -13.61 0.20
C MET A 137 -0.63 -13.36 1.61
N ASP A 138 -0.82 -12.09 1.97
CA ASP A 138 -1.44 -11.66 3.23
C ASP A 138 -2.89 -11.15 3.00
N VAL A 139 -3.17 -10.59 1.81
CA VAL A 139 -4.48 -10.03 1.45
C VAL A 139 -4.90 -10.50 0.07
N ALA A 140 -6.11 -11.02 -0.05
CA ALA A 140 -6.76 -11.34 -1.31
C ALA A 140 -7.60 -10.14 -1.76
N ARG A 141 -7.21 -9.50 -2.88
CA ARG A 141 -7.93 -8.37 -3.48
C ARG A 141 -8.91 -8.88 -4.52
N LEU A 142 -10.18 -8.46 -4.39
CA LEU A 142 -11.26 -8.71 -5.34
C LEU A 142 -11.53 -7.40 -6.11
N ASN A 143 -11.17 -7.37 -7.40
CA ASN A 143 -11.36 -6.19 -8.23
C ASN A 143 -12.74 -6.22 -8.90
N MET A 144 -13.65 -5.34 -8.45
CA MET A 144 -15.03 -5.27 -8.93
C MET A 144 -15.17 -4.65 -10.33
N SER A 145 -14.07 -4.19 -10.93
CA SER A 145 -14.05 -3.82 -12.36
C SER A 145 -14.19 -5.04 -13.28
N HIS A 146 -13.95 -6.24 -12.77
CA HIS A 146 -13.94 -7.51 -13.53
C HIS A 146 -14.70 -8.60 -12.78
N GLY A 147 -15.24 -9.56 -13.55
CA GLY A 147 -16.03 -10.65 -12.97
C GLY A 147 -17.43 -10.23 -12.56
N ASP A 148 -18.09 -11.10 -11.81
CA ASP A 148 -19.41 -10.90 -11.24
C ASP A 148 -19.43 -11.29 -9.74
N HIS A 149 -20.50 -10.93 -9.04
CA HIS A 149 -20.66 -11.25 -7.62
C HIS A 149 -20.56 -12.76 -7.34
N ALA A 150 -21.03 -13.61 -8.26
CA ALA A 150 -20.98 -15.07 -8.07
C ALA A 150 -19.54 -15.61 -8.11
N SER A 151 -18.69 -15.08 -8.98
CA SER A 151 -17.27 -15.45 -9.06
C SER A 151 -16.48 -14.94 -7.86
N HIS A 152 -16.78 -13.72 -7.40
CA HIS A 152 -16.17 -13.15 -6.20
C HIS A 152 -16.61 -13.89 -4.93
N GLN A 153 -17.88 -14.30 -4.83
CA GLN A 153 -18.39 -15.13 -3.73
C GLN A 153 -17.60 -16.44 -3.59
N LYS A 154 -17.38 -17.14 -4.68
CA LYS A 154 -16.56 -18.37 -4.67
C LYS A 154 -15.15 -18.12 -4.11
N THR A 155 -14.54 -17.01 -4.50
CA THR A 155 -13.21 -16.65 -3.99
C THR A 155 -13.24 -16.34 -2.48
N ILE A 156 -14.25 -15.60 -2.03
CA ILE A 156 -14.48 -15.31 -0.59
C ILE A 156 -14.61 -16.62 0.19
N ASP A 157 -15.43 -17.54 -0.30
CA ASP A 157 -15.68 -18.83 0.36
C ASP A 157 -14.40 -19.66 0.47
N LEU A 158 -13.57 -19.68 -0.59
CA LEU A 158 -12.28 -20.37 -0.58
C LEU A 158 -11.28 -19.74 0.41
N VAL A 159 -11.21 -18.41 0.47
CA VAL A 159 -10.34 -17.72 1.45
C VAL A 159 -10.80 -18.02 2.88
N ARG A 160 -12.09 -18.04 3.14
CA ARG A 160 -12.66 -18.42 4.44
C ARG A 160 -12.38 -19.88 4.79
N GLU A 161 -12.50 -20.78 3.82
CA GLU A 161 -12.12 -22.17 3.99
C GLU A 161 -10.64 -22.28 4.40
N TYR A 162 -9.74 -21.54 3.74
CA TYR A 162 -8.33 -21.48 4.15
C TYR A 162 -8.17 -20.98 5.58
N ASN A 163 -8.78 -19.85 5.90
CA ASN A 163 -8.67 -19.22 7.23
C ASN A 163 -9.25 -20.11 8.36
N SER A 164 -10.20 -20.99 8.03
CA SER A 164 -10.76 -21.95 9.02
C SER A 164 -9.81 -23.11 9.37
N GLN A 165 -8.81 -23.38 8.54
CA GLN A 165 -7.86 -24.49 8.72
C GLN A 165 -6.60 -24.07 9.49
N PHE A 166 -6.33 -22.76 9.62
CA PHE A 166 -5.10 -22.25 10.20
C PHE A 166 -5.36 -21.13 11.21
N ASP A 167 -4.90 -21.30 12.45
CA ASP A 167 -5.00 -20.26 13.49
C ASP A 167 -3.84 -19.24 13.41
N ASP A 168 -2.69 -19.64 12.87
CA ASP A 168 -1.45 -18.87 12.81
C ASP A 168 -1.20 -18.21 11.44
N LYS A 169 -2.11 -18.39 10.49
CA LYS A 169 -2.09 -17.79 9.16
C LYS A 169 -3.48 -17.32 8.81
N VAL A 170 -3.58 -16.10 8.33
CA VAL A 170 -4.86 -15.52 7.92
C VAL A 170 -4.65 -14.70 6.65
N ILE A 171 -5.63 -14.75 5.76
CA ILE A 171 -5.72 -13.93 4.56
C ILE A 171 -6.88 -12.97 4.77
N ALA A 172 -6.61 -11.66 4.72
CA ALA A 172 -7.67 -10.66 4.70
C ALA A 172 -8.31 -10.56 3.31
N ILE A 173 -9.56 -10.15 3.25
CA ILE A 173 -10.31 -9.95 2.01
C ILE A 173 -10.51 -8.45 1.79
N MET A 174 -9.99 -7.94 0.67
CA MET A 174 -10.15 -6.56 0.24
C MET A 174 -11.02 -6.51 -1.00
N LEU A 175 -12.11 -5.75 -0.96
CA LEU A 175 -12.96 -5.48 -2.12
C LEU A 175 -12.59 -4.11 -2.69
N ASP A 176 -12.16 -4.07 -3.96
CA ASP A 176 -11.72 -2.86 -4.65
C ASP A 176 -12.82 -2.42 -5.63
N THR A 177 -13.42 -1.25 -5.37
CA THR A 177 -14.52 -0.71 -6.17
C THR A 177 -14.04 -0.32 -7.57
N LYS A 178 -14.95 -0.33 -8.53
CA LYS A 178 -14.64 0.06 -9.89
C LYS A 178 -14.38 1.56 -10.00
N GLY A 179 -15.22 2.36 -9.36
CA GLY A 179 -15.21 3.81 -9.45
C GLY A 179 -15.71 4.36 -10.80
N PRO A 180 -15.75 5.69 -10.93
CA PRO A 180 -16.21 6.38 -12.12
C PRO A 180 -15.12 6.44 -13.18
N GLU A 181 -15.16 5.54 -14.15
CA GLU A 181 -14.19 5.50 -15.26
C GLU A 181 -14.79 6.06 -16.55
N VAL A 182 -14.10 7.01 -17.17
CA VAL A 182 -14.35 7.39 -18.54
C VAL A 182 -13.65 6.42 -19.49
N ARG A 183 -14.39 5.80 -20.39
CA ARG A 183 -13.87 4.82 -21.35
C ARG A 183 -14.33 5.10 -22.76
N SER A 184 -13.45 4.79 -23.72
CA SER A 184 -13.82 4.71 -25.13
C SER A 184 -14.87 3.62 -25.36
N GLY A 185 -15.68 3.76 -26.37
CA GLY A 185 -16.69 2.79 -26.79
C GLY A 185 -16.07 1.51 -27.40
N ASP A 186 -16.96 0.63 -27.85
CA ASP A 186 -16.55 -0.59 -28.52
C ASP A 186 -16.08 -0.29 -29.96
N VAL A 187 -15.00 -0.92 -30.37
CA VAL A 187 -14.49 -0.90 -31.74
C VAL A 187 -14.52 -2.31 -32.33
N PRO A 188 -15.14 -2.53 -33.51
CA PRO A 188 -15.25 -3.86 -34.11
C PRO A 188 -13.90 -4.51 -34.42
N LYS A 189 -12.91 -3.66 -34.74
CA LYS A 189 -11.50 -4.04 -34.95
C LYS A 189 -10.62 -2.95 -34.33
N PRO A 190 -9.46 -3.29 -33.76
CA PRO A 190 -8.51 -2.30 -33.29
C PRO A 190 -8.19 -1.25 -34.36
N ILE A 191 -8.20 0.02 -33.97
CA ILE A 191 -7.93 1.16 -34.84
C ILE A 191 -6.48 1.59 -34.63
N LEU A 192 -5.66 1.52 -35.67
CA LEU A 192 -4.28 2.00 -35.61
C LEU A 192 -4.26 3.52 -35.80
N LEU A 193 -3.98 4.27 -34.76
CA LEU A 193 -3.80 5.70 -34.77
C LEU A 193 -2.35 6.05 -35.07
N LYS A 194 -2.14 7.00 -36.00
CA LYS A 194 -0.80 7.46 -36.39
C LYS A 194 -0.57 8.88 -35.89
N GLU A 195 0.65 9.20 -35.57
CA GLU A 195 1.07 10.55 -35.20
C GLU A 195 0.62 11.57 -36.26
N GLY A 196 0.10 12.71 -35.79
CA GLY A 196 -0.45 13.78 -36.63
C GLY A 196 -1.84 13.53 -37.21
N GLN A 197 -2.41 12.32 -37.09
CA GLN A 197 -3.75 11.96 -37.57
C GLN A 197 -4.84 12.72 -36.77
N GLU A 198 -5.90 13.13 -37.46
CA GLU A 198 -7.11 13.61 -36.78
C GLU A 198 -7.94 12.42 -36.30
N PHE A 199 -8.49 12.53 -35.09
CA PHE A 199 -9.36 11.54 -34.48
C PHE A 199 -10.37 12.20 -33.56
N ASN A 200 -11.58 11.64 -33.48
CA ASN A 200 -12.69 12.25 -32.76
C ASN A 200 -13.23 11.33 -31.66
N PHE A 201 -13.55 11.93 -30.53
CA PHE A 201 -14.36 11.30 -29.48
C PHE A 201 -15.73 11.95 -29.41
N THR A 202 -16.80 11.15 -29.33
CA THR A 202 -18.17 11.64 -29.30
C THR A 202 -18.97 11.06 -28.14
N ILE A 203 -19.86 11.86 -27.55
CA ILE A 203 -20.80 11.38 -26.53
C ILE A 203 -21.98 10.60 -27.13
N ARG A 204 -22.12 10.58 -28.47
CA ARG A 204 -23.14 9.77 -29.16
C ARG A 204 -22.84 8.29 -29.00
N ARG A 205 -23.68 7.60 -28.24
CA ARG A 205 -23.49 6.17 -27.93
C ARG A 205 -23.47 5.30 -29.21
N GLY A 206 -22.59 4.29 -29.18
CA GLY A 206 -22.49 3.28 -30.25
C GLY A 206 -21.83 3.75 -31.53
N VAL A 207 -21.34 4.99 -31.62
CA VAL A 207 -20.57 5.44 -32.78
C VAL A 207 -19.17 4.83 -32.72
N SER A 208 -18.81 4.09 -33.78
CA SER A 208 -17.48 3.52 -33.97
C SER A 208 -17.14 3.48 -35.45
N THR A 209 -16.27 4.38 -35.90
CA THR A 209 -15.74 4.47 -37.26
C THR A 209 -14.21 4.45 -37.20
N GLN A 210 -13.53 4.57 -38.33
CA GLN A 210 -12.07 4.60 -38.36
C GLN A 210 -11.47 5.90 -37.79
N ASP A 211 -12.27 6.96 -37.69
CA ASP A 211 -11.88 8.30 -37.26
C ASP A 211 -12.66 8.83 -36.05
N THR A 212 -13.65 8.08 -35.55
CA THR A 212 -14.54 8.54 -34.48
C THR A 212 -14.97 7.36 -33.60
N VAL A 213 -14.83 7.52 -32.28
CA VAL A 213 -15.30 6.52 -31.31
C VAL A 213 -16.10 7.22 -30.21
N SER A 214 -17.18 6.57 -29.76
CA SER A 214 -18.00 7.06 -28.65
C SER A 214 -17.24 6.99 -27.32
N VAL A 215 -17.68 7.79 -26.36
CA VAL A 215 -17.27 7.70 -24.93
C VAL A 215 -18.48 7.39 -24.06
N ASN A 216 -18.27 6.81 -22.90
CA ASN A 216 -19.32 6.42 -21.94
C ASN A 216 -19.74 7.55 -20.98
N TYR A 217 -19.28 8.76 -21.18
CA TYR A 217 -19.49 9.91 -20.31
C TYR A 217 -20.13 11.08 -21.09
N ASP A 218 -21.34 11.49 -20.69
CA ASP A 218 -22.14 12.45 -21.45
C ASP A 218 -21.64 13.89 -21.31
N ASP A 219 -21.03 14.25 -20.16
CA ASP A 219 -20.46 15.58 -19.94
C ASP A 219 -19.02 15.71 -20.46
N PHE A 220 -18.48 14.70 -21.12
CA PHE A 220 -17.11 14.69 -21.63
C PHE A 220 -16.74 15.94 -22.45
N VAL A 221 -17.66 16.40 -23.30
CA VAL A 221 -17.44 17.62 -24.13
C VAL A 221 -17.38 18.89 -23.28
N ASN A 222 -18.07 18.91 -22.14
CA ASN A 222 -18.10 20.06 -21.23
C ASN A 222 -16.82 20.13 -20.38
N ASP A 223 -16.31 18.99 -19.93
CA ASP A 223 -15.14 18.90 -19.05
C ASP A 223 -13.82 19.09 -19.81
N VAL A 224 -13.81 18.87 -21.14
CA VAL A 224 -12.61 18.97 -21.98
C VAL A 224 -12.50 20.36 -22.63
N GLU A 225 -11.30 20.93 -22.67
CA GLU A 225 -11.01 22.22 -23.31
C GLU A 225 -10.05 22.09 -24.50
N VAL A 226 -10.07 23.07 -25.39
CA VAL A 226 -9.11 23.15 -26.51
C VAL A 226 -7.71 23.35 -25.94
N GLY A 227 -6.78 22.48 -26.32
CA GLY A 227 -5.42 22.44 -25.81
C GLY A 227 -5.17 21.33 -24.76
N ASP A 228 -6.21 20.73 -24.21
CA ASP A 228 -6.07 19.59 -23.31
C ASP A 228 -5.42 18.39 -24.02
N ILE A 229 -4.74 17.57 -23.26
CA ILE A 229 -4.15 16.31 -23.72
C ILE A 229 -5.00 15.16 -23.20
N LEU A 230 -5.58 14.41 -24.12
CA LEU A 230 -6.28 13.16 -23.81
C LEU A 230 -5.30 12.01 -23.80
N LEU A 231 -5.41 11.15 -22.79
CA LEU A 231 -4.56 9.98 -22.59
C LEU A 231 -5.44 8.72 -22.67
N VAL A 232 -5.09 7.80 -23.54
CA VAL A 232 -5.83 6.56 -23.74
C VAL A 232 -4.96 5.38 -23.34
N ASP A 233 -5.58 4.39 -22.66
CA ASP A 233 -4.92 3.16 -22.22
C ASP A 233 -3.68 3.43 -21.33
N GLY A 234 -3.85 4.27 -20.31
CA GLY A 234 -2.76 4.63 -19.39
C GLY A 234 -1.67 5.50 -20.02
N GLY A 235 -2.00 6.27 -21.07
CA GLY A 235 -1.05 7.15 -21.75
C GLY A 235 -0.29 6.50 -22.90
N MET A 236 -0.62 5.26 -23.26
CA MET A 236 -0.03 4.59 -24.43
C MET A 236 -0.34 5.29 -25.75
N ILE A 237 -1.45 6.03 -25.80
CA ILE A 237 -1.85 6.90 -26.91
C ILE A 237 -2.15 8.26 -26.31
N SER A 238 -1.63 9.32 -26.92
CA SER A 238 -1.91 10.70 -26.51
C SER A 238 -2.47 11.54 -27.68
N LEU A 239 -3.47 12.40 -27.39
CA LEU A 239 -4.12 13.23 -28.39
C LEU A 239 -4.31 14.66 -27.85
N ALA A 240 -4.02 15.66 -28.66
CA ALA A 240 -4.29 17.06 -28.33
C ALA A 240 -5.67 17.47 -28.83
N VAL A 241 -6.48 18.07 -27.99
CA VAL A 241 -7.78 18.63 -28.34
C VAL A 241 -7.60 19.86 -29.20
N LYS A 242 -8.17 19.86 -30.42
CA LYS A 242 -8.08 20.98 -31.38
C LYS A 242 -9.35 21.82 -31.42
N SER A 243 -10.50 21.19 -31.36
CA SER A 243 -11.80 21.85 -31.33
C SER A 243 -12.86 20.93 -30.75
N LYS A 244 -13.97 21.50 -30.36
CA LYS A 244 -15.12 20.74 -29.86
C LYS A 244 -16.44 21.29 -30.43
N THR A 245 -17.42 20.43 -30.57
CA THR A 245 -18.81 20.73 -30.90
C THR A 245 -19.67 20.38 -29.69
N ASN A 246 -20.99 20.45 -29.82
CA ASN A 246 -21.90 20.10 -28.70
C ASN A 246 -21.84 18.62 -28.31
N ASP A 247 -21.31 17.73 -29.16
CA ASP A 247 -21.35 16.29 -28.96
C ASP A 247 -20.05 15.56 -29.34
N THR A 248 -19.05 16.30 -29.81
CA THR A 248 -17.80 15.70 -30.34
C THR A 248 -16.59 16.55 -30.01
N VAL A 249 -15.53 15.91 -29.55
CA VAL A 249 -14.19 16.47 -29.30
C VAL A 249 -13.28 16.03 -30.45
N LYS A 250 -12.76 16.99 -31.22
CA LYS A 250 -11.81 16.75 -32.32
C LYS A 250 -10.38 16.87 -31.82
N CYS A 251 -9.61 15.83 -32.04
CA CYS A 251 -8.25 15.71 -31.55
C CYS A 251 -7.26 15.46 -32.66
N GLN A 252 -6.01 15.78 -32.39
CA GLN A 252 -4.85 15.37 -33.19
C GLN A 252 -4.00 14.40 -32.37
N VAL A 253 -3.66 13.26 -32.94
CA VAL A 253 -2.80 12.26 -32.32
C VAL A 253 -1.40 12.82 -32.15
N ILE A 254 -0.87 12.82 -30.93
CA ILE A 254 0.52 13.14 -30.59
C ILE A 254 1.33 11.84 -30.64
N ASP A 255 0.99 10.88 -29.76
CA ASP A 255 1.61 9.57 -29.75
C ASP A 255 0.60 8.54 -30.25
N GLY A 256 0.97 7.85 -31.33
CA GLY A 256 0.12 6.86 -31.99
C GLY A 256 0.14 5.50 -31.29
N GLY A 257 -0.86 4.67 -31.61
CA GLY A 257 -0.96 3.32 -31.05
C GLY A 257 -2.21 2.59 -31.52
N GLU A 258 -2.43 1.39 -31.01
CA GLU A 258 -3.59 0.56 -31.34
C GLU A 258 -4.73 0.80 -30.35
N LEU A 259 -5.78 1.54 -30.77
CA LEU A 259 -6.99 1.77 -29.98
C LEU A 259 -7.89 0.53 -30.02
N LYS A 260 -8.05 -0.13 -28.88
CA LYS A 260 -8.95 -1.26 -28.67
C LYS A 260 -10.24 -0.82 -27.99
N SER A 261 -11.24 -1.72 -27.94
CA SER A 261 -12.52 -1.46 -27.25
C SER A 261 -12.34 -1.12 -25.77
N ARG A 262 -13.14 -0.19 -25.29
CA ARG A 262 -13.31 0.15 -23.86
C ARG A 262 -12.03 0.53 -23.14
N ARG A 263 -11.14 1.30 -23.81
CA ARG A 263 -9.91 1.79 -23.21
C ARG A 263 -10.20 2.97 -22.29
N HIS A 264 -9.49 3.02 -21.18
CA HIS A 264 -9.53 4.13 -20.23
C HIS A 264 -9.16 5.43 -20.96
N LEU A 265 -9.89 6.49 -20.69
CA LEU A 265 -9.71 7.81 -21.32
C LEU A 265 -9.60 8.86 -20.21
N ASN A 266 -8.43 9.41 -20.04
CA ASN A 266 -8.14 10.46 -19.05
C ASN A 266 -7.83 11.77 -19.74
N VAL A 267 -8.00 12.88 -19.01
CA VAL A 267 -7.52 14.20 -19.39
C VAL A 267 -6.35 14.55 -18.49
N ARG A 268 -5.18 14.85 -19.07
CA ARG A 268 -3.99 15.19 -18.28
C ARG A 268 -4.25 16.38 -17.36
N GLY A 269 -4.00 16.19 -16.05
CA GLY A 269 -4.16 17.23 -15.03
C GLY A 269 -5.59 17.54 -14.62
N LYS A 270 -6.57 16.79 -15.12
CA LYS A 270 -7.99 16.97 -14.79
C LYS A 270 -8.68 15.63 -14.57
N SER A 271 -9.60 15.57 -13.62
CA SER A 271 -10.48 14.40 -13.41
C SER A 271 -11.89 14.72 -13.93
N ALA A 272 -12.60 13.71 -14.45
CA ALA A 272 -14.00 13.84 -14.85
C ALA A 272 -14.89 14.22 -13.66
N ASN A 273 -15.92 15.04 -13.91
CA ASN A 273 -16.88 15.46 -12.88
C ASN A 273 -17.95 14.38 -12.63
N LEU A 274 -17.48 13.21 -12.19
CA LEU A 274 -18.32 12.05 -11.87
C LEU A 274 -18.41 11.85 -10.35
N PRO A 275 -19.51 11.27 -9.83
CA PRO A 275 -19.60 10.91 -8.43
C PRO A 275 -18.54 9.86 -8.10
N SER A 276 -17.82 10.01 -6.99
CA SER A 276 -16.75 9.10 -6.62
C SER A 276 -17.24 7.67 -6.33
N ILE A 277 -18.48 7.49 -5.86
CA ILE A 277 -19.14 6.20 -5.69
C ILE A 277 -20.30 6.12 -6.67
N THR A 278 -20.23 5.24 -7.64
CA THR A 278 -21.28 5.01 -8.63
C THR A 278 -22.38 4.09 -8.08
N ASP A 279 -23.54 4.02 -8.76
CA ASP A 279 -24.62 3.10 -8.37
C ASP A 279 -24.12 1.64 -8.33
N LYS A 280 -23.28 1.25 -9.30
CA LYS A 280 -22.66 -0.08 -9.29
C LYS A 280 -21.74 -0.26 -8.08
N ASP A 281 -20.98 0.76 -7.70
CA ASP A 281 -20.11 0.65 -6.52
C ASP A 281 -20.95 0.47 -5.24
N TRP A 282 -22.12 1.11 -5.16
CA TRP A 282 -23.04 0.89 -4.04
C TRP A 282 -23.58 -0.55 -4.00
N GLU A 283 -23.86 -1.17 -5.16
CA GLU A 283 -24.23 -2.59 -5.23
C GLU A 283 -23.06 -3.48 -4.76
N ASP A 284 -21.84 -3.17 -5.19
CA ASP A 284 -20.62 -3.90 -4.81
C ASP A 284 -20.30 -3.72 -3.32
N ILE A 285 -20.49 -2.51 -2.78
CA ILE A 285 -20.32 -2.21 -1.35
C ILE A 285 -21.35 -3.02 -0.52
N LYS A 286 -22.61 -3.07 -0.95
CA LYS A 286 -23.63 -3.88 -0.30
C LYS A 286 -23.25 -5.36 -0.29
N PHE A 287 -22.82 -5.88 -1.42
CA PHE A 287 -22.29 -7.26 -1.53
C PHE A 287 -21.13 -7.50 -0.53
N GLY A 288 -20.21 -6.55 -0.38
CA GLY A 288 -19.11 -6.62 0.57
C GLY A 288 -19.59 -6.61 2.02
N VAL A 289 -20.61 -5.81 2.36
CA VAL A 289 -21.25 -5.81 3.70
C VAL A 289 -21.88 -7.15 4.00
N GLU A 290 -22.68 -7.70 3.08
CA GLU A 290 -23.32 -9.00 3.21
C GLU A 290 -22.28 -10.12 3.40
N ASN A 291 -21.14 -9.99 2.75
CA ASN A 291 -20.02 -10.90 2.86
C ASN A 291 -19.01 -10.52 3.95
N GLN A 292 -19.23 -9.49 4.75
CA GLN A 292 -18.33 -9.11 5.83
C GLN A 292 -16.84 -9.11 5.39
N VAL A 293 -16.53 -8.47 4.26
CA VAL A 293 -15.14 -8.30 3.81
C VAL A 293 -14.33 -7.49 4.82
N ASP A 294 -13.02 -7.57 4.81
CA ASP A 294 -12.18 -6.93 5.83
C ASP A 294 -11.93 -5.46 5.53
N SER A 295 -11.84 -5.09 4.25
CA SER A 295 -11.63 -3.71 3.83
C SER A 295 -12.20 -3.45 2.44
N TYR A 296 -12.55 -2.18 2.18
CA TYR A 296 -12.76 -1.64 0.85
C TYR A 296 -11.54 -0.85 0.41
N ALA A 297 -11.15 -0.98 -0.87
CA ALA A 297 -10.31 -0.03 -1.56
C ALA A 297 -11.22 0.81 -2.47
N VAL A 298 -11.43 2.08 -2.11
CA VAL A 298 -12.39 2.96 -2.79
C VAL A 298 -11.69 3.76 -3.87
N SER A 299 -12.15 3.59 -5.11
CA SER A 299 -11.56 4.22 -6.29
C SER A 299 -11.94 5.71 -6.41
N PHE A 300 -11.03 6.50 -6.98
CA PHE A 300 -11.21 7.91 -7.35
C PHE A 300 -11.76 8.82 -6.23
N VAL A 301 -11.24 8.64 -5.01
CA VAL A 301 -11.63 9.51 -3.89
C VAL A 301 -11.00 10.89 -4.07
N LYS A 302 -11.84 11.92 -4.25
CA LYS A 302 -11.42 13.30 -4.49
C LYS A 302 -11.43 14.16 -3.23
N ASP A 303 -12.28 13.83 -2.26
CA ASP A 303 -12.41 14.56 -1.00
C ASP A 303 -12.83 13.65 0.18
N ALA A 304 -12.72 14.17 1.40
CA ALA A 304 -13.05 13.46 2.62
C ALA A 304 -14.56 13.17 2.79
N LYS A 305 -15.45 13.88 2.07
CA LYS A 305 -16.91 13.70 2.20
C LYS A 305 -17.32 12.33 1.73
N VAL A 306 -16.72 11.85 0.64
CA VAL A 306 -16.94 10.51 0.09
C VAL A 306 -16.63 9.44 1.14
N VAL A 307 -15.52 9.60 1.86
CA VAL A 307 -15.11 8.66 2.92
C VAL A 307 -16.12 8.68 4.08
N HIS A 308 -16.55 9.87 4.48
CA HIS A 308 -17.55 10.02 5.55
C HIS A 308 -18.91 9.44 5.15
N GLU A 309 -19.34 9.63 3.90
CA GLU A 309 -20.57 9.05 3.36
C GLU A 309 -20.52 7.52 3.46
N LEU A 310 -19.48 6.90 2.95
CA LEU A 310 -19.31 5.45 3.03
C LEU A 310 -19.24 4.95 4.47
N LYS A 311 -18.46 5.59 5.34
CA LYS A 311 -18.37 5.21 6.76
C LYS A 311 -19.70 5.33 7.50
N ASN A 312 -20.51 6.35 7.19
CA ASN A 312 -21.86 6.50 7.73
C ASN A 312 -22.78 5.37 7.26
N TYR A 313 -22.70 4.98 5.98
CA TYR A 313 -23.42 3.83 5.46
C TYR A 313 -23.01 2.54 6.18
N LEU A 314 -21.72 2.25 6.29
CA LEU A 314 -21.20 1.06 6.99
C LEU A 314 -21.67 1.03 8.45
N LYS A 315 -21.62 2.16 9.14
CA LYS A 315 -22.14 2.30 10.50
C LYS A 315 -23.64 2.01 10.58
N SER A 316 -24.44 2.46 9.61
CA SER A 316 -25.88 2.18 9.57
C SER A 316 -26.17 0.68 9.37
N CYS A 317 -25.28 -0.03 8.69
CA CYS A 317 -25.34 -1.49 8.49
C CYS A 317 -24.71 -2.28 9.68
N ASN A 318 -24.21 -1.59 10.71
CA ASN A 318 -23.42 -2.21 11.79
C ASN A 318 -22.24 -3.05 11.27
N ALA A 319 -21.62 -2.59 10.16
CA ALA A 319 -20.52 -3.27 9.52
C ALA A 319 -19.18 -2.64 9.95
N ASP A 320 -18.30 -3.45 10.54
CA ASP A 320 -16.94 -3.06 10.93
C ASP A 320 -15.96 -3.43 9.81
N ILE A 321 -15.90 -2.59 8.77
CA ILE A 321 -15.09 -2.77 7.56
C ILE A 321 -14.21 -1.54 7.37
N ASP A 322 -12.91 -1.73 7.20
CA ASP A 322 -11.95 -0.65 7.00
C ASP A 322 -12.11 -0.03 5.60
N VAL A 323 -11.98 1.30 5.52
CA VAL A 323 -12.05 2.05 4.27
C VAL A 323 -10.66 2.54 3.89
N MET A 324 -10.05 1.87 2.90
CA MET A 324 -8.81 2.27 2.26
C MET A 324 -9.14 3.17 1.07
N VAL A 325 -8.56 4.36 1.02
CA VAL A 325 -8.76 5.30 -0.09
C VAL A 325 -7.70 5.10 -1.16
N LYS A 326 -8.10 5.05 -2.42
CA LYS A 326 -7.16 5.04 -3.54
C LYS A 326 -6.84 6.46 -3.96
N ILE A 327 -5.56 6.82 -3.87
CA ILE A 327 -5.02 8.08 -4.37
C ILE A 327 -4.57 7.82 -5.80
N GLU A 328 -5.39 8.26 -6.75
CA GLU A 328 -5.23 7.93 -8.16
C GLU A 328 -5.71 9.03 -9.11
N SER A 329 -6.13 10.20 -8.60
CA SER A 329 -6.58 11.33 -9.40
C SER A 329 -5.86 12.62 -9.02
N ALA A 330 -5.70 13.52 -10.00
CA ALA A 330 -5.11 14.86 -9.78
C ALA A 330 -5.89 15.66 -8.73
N ASP A 331 -7.22 15.54 -8.71
CA ASP A 331 -8.10 16.23 -7.76
C ASP A 331 -7.92 15.79 -6.31
N SER A 332 -7.38 14.58 -6.09
CA SER A 332 -7.11 14.07 -4.74
C SER A 332 -5.91 14.76 -4.08
N ILE A 333 -4.94 15.26 -4.88
CA ILE A 333 -3.65 15.76 -4.39
C ILE A 333 -3.81 16.97 -3.46
N PRO A 334 -4.59 18.01 -3.79
CA PRO A 334 -4.80 19.14 -2.87
C PRO A 334 -5.49 18.75 -1.56
N ASN A 335 -6.18 17.61 -1.54
CA ASN A 335 -7.03 17.14 -0.45
C ASN A 335 -6.43 15.97 0.35
N LEU A 336 -5.19 15.56 0.06
CA LEU A 336 -4.55 14.36 0.63
C LEU A 336 -4.70 14.27 2.15
N HIS A 337 -4.39 15.34 2.87
CA HIS A 337 -4.46 15.35 4.33
C HIS A 337 -5.86 15.01 4.84
N SER A 338 -6.89 15.66 4.29
CA SER A 338 -8.29 15.45 4.73
C SER A 338 -8.80 14.06 4.34
N ILE A 339 -8.45 13.57 3.15
CA ILE A 339 -8.82 12.24 2.65
C ILE A 339 -8.20 11.15 3.55
N ILE A 340 -6.88 11.20 3.77
CA ILE A 340 -6.18 10.21 4.58
C ILE A 340 -6.64 10.27 6.04
N SER A 341 -6.86 11.46 6.59
CA SER A 341 -7.37 11.62 7.96
C SER A 341 -8.73 10.95 8.15
N ALA A 342 -9.65 11.09 7.19
CA ALA A 342 -10.98 10.50 7.24
C ALA A 342 -10.99 8.97 7.02
N SER A 343 -10.00 8.41 6.31
CA SER A 343 -9.89 6.99 5.95
C SER A 343 -9.32 6.12 7.07
N ASP A 344 -9.27 4.80 6.85
CA ASP A 344 -8.57 3.83 7.71
C ASP A 344 -7.20 3.46 7.15
N GLY A 345 -6.89 3.87 5.91
CA GLY A 345 -5.61 3.71 5.24
C GLY A 345 -5.67 4.22 3.81
N ALA A 346 -4.55 4.14 3.08
CA ALA A 346 -4.48 4.60 1.71
C ALA A 346 -3.80 3.58 0.78
N MET A 347 -4.11 3.70 -0.51
CA MET A 347 -3.43 2.98 -1.58
C MET A 347 -2.91 4.00 -2.60
N VAL A 348 -1.62 3.95 -2.88
CA VAL A 348 -1.00 4.71 -3.98
C VAL A 348 -1.22 3.91 -5.27
N ALA A 349 -2.24 4.29 -6.03
CA ALA A 349 -2.62 3.61 -7.27
C ALA A 349 -1.89 4.27 -8.46
N ARG A 350 -0.62 3.89 -8.63
CA ARG A 350 0.34 4.57 -9.53
C ARG A 350 -0.05 4.55 -11.00
N GLY A 351 -0.80 3.53 -11.43
CA GLY A 351 -1.24 3.40 -12.81
C GLY A 351 -2.14 4.56 -13.26
N ASP A 352 -3.22 4.79 -12.50
CA ASP A 352 -4.17 5.85 -12.79
C ASP A 352 -3.60 7.23 -12.46
N LEU A 353 -2.83 7.33 -11.36
CA LEU A 353 -2.15 8.57 -10.98
C LEU A 353 -1.18 9.04 -12.07
N GLY A 354 -0.38 8.13 -12.66
CA GLY A 354 0.53 8.43 -13.76
C GLY A 354 -0.16 8.68 -15.10
N ALA A 355 -1.46 8.32 -15.22
CA ALA A 355 -2.28 8.69 -16.37
C ALA A 355 -2.85 10.11 -16.28
N GLU A 356 -2.99 10.66 -15.08
CA GLU A 356 -3.51 12.03 -14.89
C GLU A 356 -2.40 13.07 -14.63
N LEU A 357 -1.30 12.67 -14.00
CA LEU A 357 -0.17 13.54 -13.65
C LEU A 357 1.07 13.24 -14.49
N PRO A 358 2.05 14.16 -14.55
CA PRO A 358 3.36 13.84 -15.09
C PRO A 358 3.96 12.62 -14.41
N ILE A 359 4.43 11.64 -15.19
CA ILE A 359 4.87 10.36 -14.65
C ILE A 359 6.08 10.49 -13.72
N GLU A 360 6.90 11.51 -13.95
CA GLU A 360 8.05 11.85 -13.11
C GLU A 360 7.68 12.34 -11.70
N ASP A 361 6.45 12.82 -11.50
CA ASP A 361 5.95 13.25 -10.18
C ASP A 361 5.46 12.08 -9.32
N VAL A 362 5.12 10.94 -9.94
CA VAL A 362 4.54 9.78 -9.24
C VAL A 362 5.44 9.25 -8.12
N PRO A 363 6.77 9.08 -8.29
CA PRO A 363 7.63 8.62 -7.21
C PRO A 363 7.69 9.60 -6.02
N ILE A 364 7.68 10.90 -6.28
CA ILE A 364 7.70 11.94 -5.24
C ILE A 364 6.40 11.90 -4.44
N LEU A 365 5.26 11.80 -5.13
CA LEU A 365 3.94 11.68 -4.51
C LEU A 365 3.80 10.37 -3.71
N GLN A 366 4.36 9.27 -4.19
CA GLN A 366 4.39 8.01 -3.45
C GLN A 366 5.06 8.19 -2.09
N GLU A 367 6.26 8.75 -2.05
CA GLU A 367 6.98 9.01 -0.80
C GLU A 367 6.20 9.96 0.12
N GLU A 368 5.60 11.02 -0.43
CA GLU A 368 4.80 11.97 0.35
C GLU A 368 3.56 11.31 0.97
N ILE A 369 2.82 10.52 0.19
CA ILE A 369 1.63 9.80 0.68
C ILE A 369 2.02 8.80 1.77
N ILE A 370 3.09 8.03 1.57
CA ILE A 370 3.61 7.09 2.59
C ILE A 370 3.96 7.85 3.87
N ARG A 371 4.70 8.94 3.78
CA ARG A 371 5.08 9.77 4.93
C ARG A 371 3.86 10.36 5.65
N MET A 372 2.85 10.81 4.90
CA MET A 372 1.61 11.34 5.46
C MET A 372 0.80 10.24 6.17
N CYS A 373 0.65 9.07 5.56
CA CYS A 373 0.00 7.91 6.19
C CYS A 373 0.69 7.53 7.50
N HIS A 374 2.02 7.48 7.51
CA HIS A 374 2.79 7.22 8.72
C HIS A 374 2.53 8.27 9.80
N SER A 375 2.51 9.57 9.46
CA SER A 375 2.26 10.63 10.45
C SER A 375 0.88 10.52 11.09
N MET A 376 -0.09 9.93 10.39
CA MET A 376 -1.47 9.72 10.84
C MET A 376 -1.74 8.30 11.38
N GLN A 377 -0.71 7.45 11.50
CA GLN A 377 -0.82 6.04 11.94
C GLN A 377 -1.76 5.21 11.06
N LYS A 378 -1.77 5.48 9.75
CA LYS A 378 -2.58 4.76 8.75
C LYS A 378 -1.70 3.82 7.94
N PRO A 379 -2.18 2.60 7.63
CA PRO A 379 -1.45 1.71 6.73
C PRO A 379 -1.52 2.23 5.30
N VAL A 380 -0.46 1.96 4.53
CA VAL A 380 -0.36 2.37 3.13
C VAL A 380 0.07 1.21 2.23
N ILE A 381 -0.62 1.07 1.10
CA ILE A 381 -0.35 0.08 0.07
C ILE A 381 0.25 0.79 -1.15
N VAL A 382 1.36 0.28 -1.68
CA VAL A 382 1.88 0.71 -2.99
C VAL A 382 1.44 -0.28 -4.05
N ALA A 383 0.78 0.22 -5.09
CA ALA A 383 0.07 -0.58 -6.08
C ALA A 383 0.45 -0.23 -7.52
N THR A 384 0.18 -1.16 -8.43
CA THR A 384 0.33 -1.12 -9.89
C THR A 384 1.76 -1.13 -10.41
N ASN A 385 1.96 -1.88 -11.49
CA ASN A 385 3.20 -2.01 -12.27
C ASN A 385 4.42 -2.49 -11.46
N MET A 386 4.19 -3.26 -10.37
CA MET A 386 5.29 -3.72 -9.51
C MET A 386 6.14 -4.80 -10.17
N LEU A 387 5.51 -5.78 -10.85
CA LEU A 387 6.15 -6.86 -11.59
C LEU A 387 5.40 -7.10 -12.92
N GLU A 388 5.01 -6.05 -13.60
CA GLU A 388 4.18 -6.06 -14.82
C GLU A 388 4.73 -7.01 -15.90
N SER A 389 6.06 -7.02 -16.10
CA SER A 389 6.69 -7.94 -17.06
C SER A 389 6.44 -9.40 -16.74
N MET A 390 6.21 -9.76 -15.46
CA MET A 390 5.95 -11.13 -15.02
C MET A 390 4.55 -11.64 -15.36
N ILE A 391 3.67 -10.79 -15.89
CA ILE A 391 2.43 -11.26 -16.52
C ILE A 391 2.78 -12.25 -17.64
N ASN A 392 3.77 -11.93 -18.47
CA ASN A 392 4.17 -12.70 -19.63
C ASN A 392 5.51 -13.40 -19.50
N HIS A 393 6.40 -12.95 -18.61
CA HIS A 393 7.77 -13.47 -18.46
C HIS A 393 7.98 -14.12 -17.09
N PRO A 394 8.78 -15.19 -16.99
CA PRO A 394 9.02 -15.91 -15.72
C PRO A 394 9.96 -15.17 -14.77
N THR A 395 10.57 -14.08 -15.21
CA THR A 395 11.54 -13.28 -14.43
C THR A 395 11.25 -11.79 -14.62
N PRO A 396 11.42 -10.96 -13.58
CA PRO A 396 11.19 -9.52 -13.66
C PRO A 396 12.36 -8.80 -14.33
N THR A 397 12.13 -7.55 -14.67
CA THR A 397 13.20 -6.60 -15.03
C THR A 397 13.95 -6.13 -13.78
N ARG A 398 15.15 -5.56 -13.95
CA ARG A 398 15.91 -4.97 -12.85
C ARG A 398 15.23 -3.72 -12.28
N ALA A 399 14.53 -2.95 -13.13
CA ALA A 399 13.77 -1.78 -12.71
C ALA A 399 12.65 -2.16 -11.74
N GLU A 400 11.87 -3.20 -12.04
CA GLU A 400 10.79 -3.69 -11.18
C GLU A 400 11.31 -4.19 -9.83
N VAL A 401 12.44 -4.89 -9.80
CA VAL A 401 13.09 -5.30 -8.54
C VAL A 401 13.50 -4.09 -7.70
N SER A 402 14.03 -3.04 -8.37
CA SER A 402 14.40 -1.79 -7.69
C SER A 402 13.18 -1.03 -7.19
N ASP A 403 12.09 -1.03 -7.93
CA ASP A 403 10.83 -0.39 -7.55
C ASP A 403 10.23 -1.00 -6.28
N ILE A 404 10.17 -2.33 -6.20
CA ILE A 404 9.77 -3.02 -4.95
C ILE A 404 10.67 -2.61 -3.78
N ALA A 405 12.00 -2.59 -4.01
CA ALA A 405 12.94 -2.24 -2.96
C ALA A 405 12.79 -0.77 -2.50
N ILE A 406 12.43 0.14 -3.40
CA ILE A 406 12.12 1.55 -3.07
C ILE A 406 10.88 1.62 -2.20
N ALA A 407 9.75 1.04 -2.61
CA ALA A 407 8.51 1.04 -1.83
C ALA A 407 8.69 0.47 -0.41
N VAL A 408 9.50 -0.60 -0.27
CA VAL A 408 9.83 -1.19 1.04
C VAL A 408 10.71 -0.26 1.88
N ARG A 409 11.69 0.45 1.28
CA ARG A 409 12.56 1.41 1.98
C ARG A 409 11.83 2.66 2.43
N GLU A 410 10.90 3.14 1.63
CA GLU A 410 10.02 4.26 1.97
C GLU A 410 9.06 3.90 3.10
N GLY A 411 8.90 2.60 3.38
CA GLY A 411 8.14 2.11 4.53
C GLY A 411 6.68 1.78 4.23
N SER A 412 6.33 1.40 3.01
CA SER A 412 4.97 0.89 2.73
C SER A 412 4.60 -0.27 3.65
N ASP A 413 3.34 -0.33 4.10
CA ASP A 413 2.83 -1.45 4.90
C ASP A 413 2.65 -2.68 4.04
N ALA A 414 2.16 -2.47 2.81
CA ALA A 414 1.95 -3.52 1.84
C ALA A 414 2.32 -3.07 0.42
N ILE A 415 2.60 -4.06 -0.42
CA ILE A 415 2.82 -3.92 -1.85
C ILE A 415 1.87 -4.86 -2.58
N MET A 416 1.38 -4.46 -3.76
CA MET A 416 0.29 -5.16 -4.44
C MET A 416 0.70 -5.69 -5.82
N LEU A 417 0.30 -6.92 -6.11
CA LEU A 417 0.29 -7.53 -7.43
C LEU A 417 -1.13 -7.44 -8.03
N SER A 418 -1.23 -6.96 -9.25
CA SER A 418 -2.48 -6.76 -10.00
C SER A 418 -2.66 -7.83 -11.07
N GLY A 419 -2.32 -7.52 -12.31
CA GLY A 419 -2.37 -8.44 -13.45
C GLY A 419 -1.51 -9.69 -13.27
N GLU A 420 -0.38 -9.55 -12.57
CA GLU A 420 0.61 -10.60 -12.34
C GLU A 420 0.01 -11.83 -11.66
N THR A 421 -0.93 -11.61 -10.72
CA THR A 421 -1.64 -12.69 -10.02
C THR A 421 -3.04 -12.94 -10.56
N ALA A 422 -3.71 -11.92 -11.14
CA ALA A 422 -5.07 -12.06 -11.63
C ALA A 422 -5.15 -12.91 -12.91
N HIS A 423 -4.31 -12.65 -13.91
CA HIS A 423 -4.32 -13.31 -15.22
C HIS A 423 -2.93 -13.63 -15.76
N GLY A 424 -1.87 -13.33 -15.02
CA GLY A 424 -0.50 -13.61 -15.41
C GLY A 424 -0.21 -15.11 -15.57
N LYS A 425 0.81 -15.42 -16.37
CA LYS A 425 1.26 -16.80 -16.62
C LYS A 425 2.09 -17.38 -15.47
N TYR A 426 2.63 -16.51 -14.59
CA TYR A 426 3.57 -16.91 -13.55
C TYR A 426 3.21 -16.36 -12.16
N PRO A 427 1.96 -16.49 -11.68
CA PRO A 427 1.48 -15.83 -10.47
C PRO A 427 2.29 -16.20 -9.23
N LEU A 428 2.58 -17.48 -9.00
CA LEU A 428 3.34 -17.95 -7.84
C LEU A 428 4.80 -17.46 -7.87
N LYS A 429 5.40 -17.37 -9.07
CA LYS A 429 6.76 -16.81 -9.19
C LYS A 429 6.78 -15.31 -8.87
N ALA A 430 5.75 -14.57 -9.30
CA ALA A 430 5.63 -13.14 -9.01
C ALA A 430 5.56 -12.89 -7.48
N VAL A 431 4.70 -13.62 -6.77
CA VAL A 431 4.62 -13.53 -5.30
C VAL A 431 5.96 -13.89 -4.64
N ARG A 432 6.61 -14.95 -5.10
CA ARG A 432 7.91 -15.38 -4.56
C ARG A 432 9.01 -14.35 -4.78
N VAL A 433 9.06 -13.72 -5.96
CA VAL A 433 10.02 -12.63 -6.25
C VAL A 433 9.76 -11.45 -5.33
N MET A 434 8.50 -10.99 -5.26
CA MET A 434 8.11 -9.88 -4.39
C MET A 434 8.46 -10.16 -2.93
N HIS A 435 8.13 -11.35 -2.42
CA HIS A 435 8.49 -11.81 -1.09
C HIS A 435 10.01 -11.76 -0.84
N THR A 436 10.79 -12.29 -1.78
CA THR A 436 12.25 -12.37 -1.63
C THR A 436 12.89 -10.98 -1.66
N VAL A 437 12.44 -10.09 -2.57
CA VAL A 437 12.95 -8.72 -2.66
C VAL A 437 12.62 -7.94 -1.39
N ALA A 438 11.37 -8.01 -0.92
CA ALA A 438 10.96 -7.35 0.32
C ALA A 438 11.79 -7.83 1.52
N LEU A 439 11.90 -9.14 1.72
CA LEU A 439 12.67 -9.74 2.81
C LEU A 439 14.15 -9.31 2.80
N ARG A 440 14.78 -9.32 1.62
CA ARG A 440 16.20 -8.92 1.49
C ARG A 440 16.39 -7.43 1.70
N THR A 441 15.47 -6.61 1.21
CA THR A 441 15.50 -5.17 1.43
C THR A 441 15.36 -4.87 2.92
N GLU A 442 14.38 -5.44 3.59
CA GLU A 442 14.18 -5.29 5.04
C GLU A 442 15.41 -5.73 5.86
N SER A 443 16.06 -6.83 5.45
CA SER A 443 17.27 -7.32 6.13
C SER A 443 18.47 -6.38 5.96
N SER A 444 18.46 -5.51 4.94
CA SER A 444 19.51 -4.52 4.67
C SER A 444 19.27 -3.18 5.38
N LEU A 445 18.05 -2.94 5.87
CA LEU A 445 17.71 -1.71 6.56
C LEU A 445 18.29 -1.72 7.99
N LYS A 446 18.91 -0.62 8.36
CA LYS A 446 19.30 -0.43 9.77
C LYS A 446 18.04 -0.20 10.59
N PRO A 447 17.97 -0.73 11.82
CA PRO A 447 16.90 -0.37 12.75
C PRO A 447 16.80 1.15 12.84
N ILE A 448 15.60 1.69 12.80
CA ILE A 448 15.36 3.13 12.99
C ILE A 448 15.75 3.44 14.45
N SER A 449 16.97 3.89 14.63
CA SER A 449 17.50 4.23 15.98
C SER A 449 16.94 5.55 16.51
N ASN A 450 16.37 6.37 15.65
CA ASN A 450 15.85 7.69 15.98
C ASN A 450 14.41 7.84 15.49
N CYS A 451 13.47 7.08 16.06
CA CYS A 451 12.10 7.49 16.00
C CYS A 451 12.01 8.86 16.71
N PRO A 452 11.53 9.93 16.07
CA PRO A 452 11.44 11.22 16.74
C PRO A 452 10.66 11.04 18.05
N PRO A 453 11.15 11.62 19.15
CA PRO A 453 10.43 11.51 20.42
C PRO A 453 9.03 12.08 20.20
N VAL A 454 8.03 11.26 20.51
CA VAL A 454 6.63 11.71 20.47
C VAL A 454 6.50 12.91 21.42
N PRO A 455 5.86 14.01 21.02
CA PRO A 455 5.68 15.16 21.89
C PRO A 455 5.05 14.76 23.24
N VAL A 456 5.54 15.31 24.33
CA VAL A 456 5.11 14.96 25.71
C VAL A 456 3.59 15.08 25.89
N ASP A 457 2.96 16.01 25.18
CA ASP A 457 1.51 16.21 25.25
C ASP A 457 0.70 15.06 24.62
N VAL A 458 1.25 14.40 23.59
CA VAL A 458 0.65 13.19 22.99
C VAL A 458 0.74 12.03 23.97
N TYR A 459 1.82 11.90 24.71
CA TYR A 459 1.95 10.86 25.75
C TYR A 459 0.93 11.03 26.89
N LYS A 460 0.65 12.27 27.28
CA LYS A 460 -0.34 12.55 28.33
C LYS A 460 -1.77 12.21 27.91
N SER A 461 -2.07 12.39 26.63
CA SER A 461 -3.41 12.11 26.10
C SER A 461 -3.63 10.65 25.67
N HIS A 462 -2.55 9.94 25.27
CA HIS A 462 -2.62 8.58 24.73
C HIS A 462 -1.53 7.66 25.30
N MET A 463 -1.80 7.12 26.48
CA MET A 463 -0.86 6.22 27.18
C MET A 463 -0.42 5.02 26.32
N GLY A 464 -1.32 4.44 25.51
CA GLY A 464 -1.01 3.35 24.58
C GLY A 464 0.11 3.68 23.59
N VAL A 465 0.16 4.92 23.08
CA VAL A 465 1.20 5.41 22.18
C VAL A 465 2.57 5.38 22.86
N MET A 466 2.63 5.88 24.12
CA MET A 466 3.86 5.84 24.92
C MET A 466 4.35 4.40 25.14
N PHE A 467 3.45 3.49 25.52
CA PHE A 467 3.82 2.09 25.75
C PHE A 467 4.29 1.40 24.48
N ALA A 468 3.63 1.63 23.34
CA ALA A 468 4.05 1.08 22.04
C ALA A 468 5.45 1.57 21.65
N PHE A 469 5.73 2.86 21.82
CA PHE A 469 7.04 3.44 21.55
C PHE A 469 8.14 2.82 22.42
N HIS A 470 7.94 2.76 23.75
CA HIS A 470 8.92 2.19 24.66
C HIS A 470 9.10 0.68 24.48
N ALA A 471 8.01 -0.05 24.20
CA ALA A 471 8.10 -1.48 23.91
C ALA A 471 8.91 -1.76 22.65
N THR A 472 8.68 -0.99 21.58
CA THR A 472 9.43 -1.08 20.34
C THR A 472 10.91 -0.73 20.54
N THR A 473 11.19 0.35 21.27
CA THR A 473 12.57 0.76 21.60
C THR A 473 13.29 -0.34 22.40
N MET A 474 12.62 -0.91 23.40
CA MET A 474 13.16 -2.03 24.19
C MET A 474 13.41 -3.26 23.33
N ALA A 475 12.44 -3.65 22.49
CA ALA A 475 12.58 -4.79 21.59
C ALA A 475 13.73 -4.61 20.59
N ASN A 476 13.90 -3.42 20.02
CA ASN A 476 14.99 -3.09 19.10
C ASN A 476 16.35 -3.14 19.79
N THR A 477 16.45 -2.61 21.02
CA THR A 477 17.69 -2.60 21.81
C THR A 477 18.13 -4.01 22.20
N LEU A 478 17.17 -4.88 22.55
CA LEU A 478 17.43 -6.24 22.99
C LEU A 478 17.45 -7.27 21.83
N GLY A 479 17.03 -6.85 20.61
CA GLY A 479 16.88 -7.75 19.46
C GLY A 479 15.80 -8.82 19.68
N THR A 480 14.73 -8.50 20.41
CA THR A 480 13.68 -9.46 20.79
C THR A 480 12.43 -9.30 19.93
N PRO A 481 11.72 -10.40 19.58
CA PRO A 481 10.38 -10.29 19.02
C PRO A 481 9.38 -9.75 20.06
N LEU A 482 8.33 -9.12 19.55
CA LEU A 482 7.23 -8.58 20.34
C LEU A 482 6.09 -9.59 20.39
N ILE A 483 5.51 -9.76 21.57
CA ILE A 483 4.26 -10.51 21.75
C ILE A 483 3.24 -9.55 22.35
N VAL A 484 2.09 -9.45 21.72
CA VAL A 484 1.00 -8.61 22.18
C VAL A 484 -0.31 -9.40 22.18
N PHE A 485 -1.08 -9.25 23.25
CA PHE A 485 -2.45 -9.77 23.35
C PHE A 485 -3.41 -8.61 23.20
N THR A 486 -4.37 -8.75 22.29
CA THR A 486 -5.28 -7.66 21.95
C THR A 486 -6.67 -8.17 21.56
N ARG A 487 -7.72 -7.49 21.97
CA ARG A 487 -9.09 -7.74 21.51
C ARG A 487 -9.48 -6.87 20.33
N THR A 488 -8.98 -5.63 20.29
CA THR A 488 -9.34 -4.62 19.29
C THR A 488 -8.30 -4.44 18.20
N GLY A 489 -7.10 -5.01 18.38
CA GLY A 489 -5.98 -4.79 17.48
C GLY A 489 -5.16 -3.52 17.76
N SER A 490 -5.68 -2.56 18.54
CA SER A 490 -5.13 -1.21 18.68
C SER A 490 -3.65 -1.20 19.07
N MET A 491 -3.23 -2.00 20.06
CA MET A 491 -1.82 -2.02 20.48
C MET A 491 -0.92 -2.65 19.41
N ALA A 492 -1.39 -3.67 18.68
CA ALA A 492 -0.64 -4.27 17.58
C ALA A 492 -0.44 -3.26 16.43
N ILE A 493 -1.45 -2.46 16.14
CA ILE A 493 -1.38 -1.36 15.14
C ILE A 493 -0.37 -0.31 15.58
N LEU A 494 -0.40 0.14 16.83
CA LEU A 494 0.57 1.10 17.36
C LEU A 494 2.00 0.56 17.32
N LEU A 495 2.21 -0.70 17.68
CA LEU A 495 3.54 -1.36 17.57
C LEU A 495 4.00 -1.42 16.12
N SER A 496 3.11 -1.76 15.17
CA SER A 496 3.41 -1.75 13.74
C SER A 496 3.85 -0.37 13.25
N HIS A 497 3.16 0.68 13.70
CA HIS A 497 3.48 2.06 13.36
C HIS A 497 4.93 2.44 13.72
N TYR A 498 5.44 1.98 14.87
CA TYR A 498 6.83 2.23 15.31
C TYR A 498 7.88 1.34 14.62
N ARG A 499 7.49 0.51 13.67
CA ARG A 499 8.38 -0.25 12.78
C ARG A 499 9.49 -1.02 13.53
N PRO A 500 9.17 -1.94 14.46
CA PRO A 500 10.19 -2.73 15.14
C PRO A 500 11.03 -3.54 14.14
N SER A 501 12.29 -3.75 14.48
CA SER A 501 13.20 -4.58 13.68
C SER A 501 12.78 -6.04 13.65
N SER A 502 12.11 -6.51 14.71
CA SER A 502 11.61 -7.88 14.88
C SER A 502 10.12 -7.98 14.58
N ALA A 503 9.62 -9.21 14.40
CA ALA A 503 8.19 -9.47 14.18
C ALA A 503 7.35 -9.16 15.43
N ILE A 504 6.07 -8.79 15.19
CA ILE A 504 5.03 -8.59 16.20
C ILE A 504 4.08 -9.78 16.12
N PHE A 505 4.10 -10.66 17.11
CA PHE A 505 3.13 -11.74 17.26
C PHE A 505 1.92 -11.21 18.01
N ALA A 506 0.83 -10.96 17.29
CA ALA A 506 -0.40 -10.39 17.85
C ALA A 506 -1.45 -11.51 18.08
N PHE A 507 -1.66 -11.86 19.35
CA PHE A 507 -2.65 -12.83 19.74
C PHE A 507 -3.99 -12.14 19.99
N THR A 508 -5.05 -12.72 19.44
CA THR A 508 -6.42 -12.24 19.62
C THR A 508 -7.40 -13.41 19.67
N ASN A 509 -8.47 -13.25 20.46
CA ASN A 509 -9.60 -14.17 20.50
C ASN A 509 -10.78 -13.71 19.61
N GLU A 510 -10.54 -12.68 18.76
CA GLU A 510 -11.51 -12.14 17.82
C GLU A 510 -11.03 -12.39 16.38
N LYS A 511 -11.69 -13.30 15.66
CA LYS A 511 -11.32 -13.66 14.28
C LYS A 511 -11.32 -12.45 13.34
N ARG A 512 -12.26 -11.53 13.55
CA ARG A 512 -12.36 -10.30 12.76
C ARG A 512 -11.12 -9.42 12.96
N VAL A 513 -10.64 -9.29 14.18
CA VAL A 513 -9.41 -8.54 14.49
C VAL A 513 -8.19 -9.23 13.91
N GLN A 514 -8.13 -10.57 13.95
CA GLN A 514 -7.06 -11.33 13.31
C GLN A 514 -6.97 -11.00 11.82
N GLN A 515 -8.08 -10.99 11.09
CA GLN A 515 -8.15 -10.69 9.67
C GLN A 515 -7.71 -9.24 9.38
N ARG A 516 -8.24 -8.25 10.09
CA ARG A 516 -7.89 -6.83 9.93
C ARG A 516 -6.41 -6.56 10.15
N LEU A 517 -5.78 -7.26 11.08
CA LEU A 517 -4.36 -7.09 11.38
C LEU A 517 -3.44 -7.64 10.29
N ALA A 518 -3.93 -8.39 9.31
CA ALA A 518 -3.12 -8.98 8.24
C ALA A 518 -2.45 -7.96 7.32
N ILE A 519 -2.99 -6.73 7.20
CA ILE A 519 -2.44 -5.68 6.34
C ILE A 519 -1.28 -4.90 6.99
N TYR A 520 -1.14 -4.94 8.32
CA TYR A 520 -0.20 -4.11 9.05
C TYR A 520 1.23 -4.66 9.02
N HIS A 521 2.18 -3.80 8.71
CA HIS A 521 3.60 -4.13 8.62
C HIS A 521 4.14 -4.83 9.88
N GLY A 522 4.80 -5.97 9.68
CA GLY A 522 5.46 -6.71 10.76
C GLY A 522 4.52 -7.48 11.70
N VAL A 523 3.20 -7.27 11.63
CA VAL A 523 2.22 -7.96 12.47
C VAL A 523 1.96 -9.37 11.94
N ARG A 524 2.06 -10.36 12.81
CA ARG A 524 1.59 -11.74 12.57
C ARG A 524 0.43 -12.02 13.50
N PRO A 525 -0.81 -11.88 13.01
CA PRO A 525 -1.99 -12.11 13.83
C PRO A 525 -2.23 -13.61 14.00
N ILE A 526 -2.47 -14.01 15.23
CA ILE A 526 -2.69 -15.41 15.62
C ILE A 526 -3.98 -15.48 16.43
N TYR A 527 -4.90 -16.34 16.01
CA TYR A 527 -6.11 -16.59 16.77
C TYR A 527 -5.80 -17.54 17.94
N MET A 528 -6.23 -17.18 19.13
CA MET A 528 -6.10 -18.02 20.32
C MET A 528 -7.12 -17.60 21.38
N GLU A 529 -7.89 -18.57 21.89
CA GLU A 529 -8.75 -18.33 23.05
C GLU A 529 -7.91 -18.01 24.28
N PHE A 530 -8.28 -16.96 25.00
CA PHE A 530 -7.61 -16.55 26.22
C PHE A 530 -8.18 -17.31 27.42
N SER A 531 -7.33 -17.76 28.32
CA SER A 531 -7.70 -18.27 29.63
C SER A 531 -7.95 -17.11 30.60
N ASP A 532 -8.68 -17.34 31.67
CA ASP A 532 -8.82 -16.38 32.76
C ASP A 532 -7.50 -16.19 33.52
N ASP A 533 -6.56 -17.14 33.40
CA ASP A 533 -5.19 -17.02 33.90
C ASP A 533 -4.24 -16.47 32.81
N ALA A 534 -3.65 -15.31 33.11
CA ALA A 534 -2.70 -14.64 32.23
C ALA A 534 -1.43 -15.48 31.99
N GLU A 535 -0.93 -16.18 33.00
CA GLU A 535 0.28 -17.00 32.89
C GLU A 535 0.01 -18.24 32.05
N GLU A 536 -1.16 -18.85 32.17
CA GLU A 536 -1.57 -19.94 31.29
C GLU A 536 -1.67 -19.48 29.85
N THR A 537 -2.36 -18.36 29.59
CA THR A 537 -2.48 -17.77 28.24
C THR A 537 -1.12 -17.51 27.63
N PHE A 538 -0.22 -16.89 28.39
CA PHE A 538 1.14 -16.62 27.94
C PHE A 538 1.94 -17.93 27.65
N SER A 539 1.85 -18.91 28.55
CA SER A 539 2.52 -20.20 28.37
C SER A 539 2.04 -20.94 27.13
N ARG A 540 0.73 -20.91 26.85
CA ARG A 540 0.13 -21.48 25.63
C ARG A 540 0.64 -20.77 24.38
N ALA A 541 0.68 -19.43 24.38
CA ALA A 541 1.21 -18.64 23.26
C ALA A 541 2.69 -18.96 22.96
N ILE A 542 3.54 -19.04 24.01
CA ILE A 542 4.93 -19.40 23.85
C ILE A 542 5.09 -20.82 23.29
N LYS A 543 4.38 -21.80 23.84
CA LYS A 543 4.40 -23.19 23.35
C LYS A 543 4.01 -23.25 21.87
N LEU A 544 2.97 -22.51 21.46
CA LEU A 544 2.55 -22.42 20.06
C LEU A 544 3.66 -21.85 19.18
N LEU A 545 4.28 -20.73 19.56
CA LEU A 545 5.34 -20.10 18.77
C LEU A 545 6.61 -20.99 18.69
N VAL A 546 6.94 -21.71 19.75
CA VAL A 546 8.06 -22.68 19.75
C VAL A 546 7.74 -23.88 18.85
N SER A 547 6.53 -24.46 18.94
CA SER A 547 6.11 -25.58 18.08
C SER A 547 6.14 -25.23 16.60
N LYS A 548 5.79 -23.98 16.26
CA LYS A 548 5.86 -23.42 14.89
C LYS A 548 7.27 -23.00 14.48
N LYS A 549 8.29 -23.18 15.34
CA LYS A 549 9.69 -22.76 15.11
C LYS A 549 9.85 -21.24 14.90
N LEU A 550 8.94 -20.44 15.41
CA LEU A 550 8.96 -18.98 15.36
C LEU A 550 9.75 -18.38 16.53
N LEU A 551 9.88 -19.13 17.62
CA LEU A 551 10.73 -18.82 18.76
C LEU A 551 11.64 -20.00 19.09
N LYS A 552 12.78 -19.69 19.72
CA LYS A 552 13.74 -20.70 20.21
C LYS A 552 13.73 -20.72 21.74
N GLN A 553 13.93 -21.89 22.33
CA GLN A 553 14.19 -22.04 23.78
C GLN A 553 15.35 -21.16 24.20
N GLY A 554 15.24 -20.51 25.35
CA GLY A 554 16.26 -19.63 25.89
C GLY A 554 16.25 -18.21 25.27
N GLN A 555 15.52 -17.97 24.18
CA GLN A 555 15.37 -16.65 23.58
C GLN A 555 14.56 -15.73 24.51
N HIS A 556 14.90 -14.43 24.50
CA HIS A 556 14.07 -13.42 25.17
C HIS A 556 12.99 -12.90 24.21
N VAL A 557 11.85 -12.53 24.79
CA VAL A 557 10.72 -11.89 24.10
C VAL A 557 10.27 -10.65 24.88
N THR A 558 9.81 -9.64 24.17
CA THR A 558 9.18 -8.46 24.79
C THR A 558 7.68 -8.63 24.74
N LEU A 559 7.06 -8.76 25.91
CA LEU A 559 5.62 -8.90 26.08
C LEU A 559 5.01 -7.52 26.34
N VAL A 560 3.96 -7.19 25.58
CA VAL A 560 3.23 -5.92 25.71
C VAL A 560 1.77 -6.23 26.02
N GLN A 561 1.27 -5.61 27.08
CA GLN A 561 -0.10 -5.70 27.51
C GLN A 561 -0.69 -4.30 27.58
N SER A 562 -1.89 -4.11 27.05
CA SER A 562 -2.59 -2.83 27.03
C SER A 562 -4.07 -3.00 27.30
N GLY A 563 -4.62 -2.10 28.11
CA GLY A 563 -6.01 -2.06 28.49
C GLY A 563 -6.34 -2.90 29.72
N ALA A 564 -7.45 -2.57 30.37
CA ALA A 564 -8.01 -3.34 31.48
C ALA A 564 -8.59 -4.65 30.92
N GLN A 565 -7.88 -5.73 31.08
CA GLN A 565 -8.32 -7.08 30.70
C GLN A 565 -8.45 -7.91 31.98
N PRO A 566 -9.49 -8.72 32.14
CA PRO A 566 -9.66 -9.59 33.33
C PRO A 566 -8.48 -10.54 33.55
N ILE A 567 -7.78 -10.90 32.47
CA ILE A 567 -6.60 -11.77 32.49
C ILE A 567 -5.31 -11.06 32.96
N TRP A 568 -5.35 -9.73 33.13
CA TRP A 568 -4.23 -8.97 33.62
C TRP A 568 -4.52 -8.50 35.04
N ARG A 569 -3.48 -8.19 35.79
CA ARG A 569 -3.62 -7.70 37.15
C ARG A 569 -4.67 -6.58 37.20
N GLU A 570 -5.66 -6.70 38.06
CA GLU A 570 -6.85 -5.82 38.15
C GLU A 570 -6.52 -4.33 38.21
N GLU A 571 -5.34 -3.96 38.70
CA GLU A 571 -4.91 -2.57 38.90
C GLU A 571 -4.00 -2.02 37.79
N SER A 572 -3.58 -2.85 36.79
CA SER A 572 -2.64 -2.42 35.75
C SER A 572 -3.31 -2.27 34.40
N THR A 573 -3.27 -1.05 33.85
CA THR A 573 -3.81 -0.76 32.51
C THR A 573 -2.81 -1.04 31.37
N HIS A 574 -1.50 -0.96 31.63
CA HIS A 574 -0.45 -1.16 30.64
C HIS A 574 0.78 -1.78 31.28
N HIS A 575 1.43 -2.71 30.55
CA HIS A 575 2.61 -3.40 31.07
C HIS A 575 3.56 -3.82 29.95
N ILE A 576 4.87 -3.66 30.18
CA ILE A 576 5.93 -4.16 29.31
C ILE A 576 6.81 -5.08 30.13
N GLN A 577 7.05 -6.29 29.64
CA GLN A 577 7.92 -7.27 30.28
C GLN A 577 8.91 -7.84 29.28
N VAL A 578 10.14 -8.14 29.74
CA VAL A 578 11.05 -9.03 29.01
C VAL A 578 11.02 -10.39 29.68
N ARG A 579 10.71 -11.43 28.91
CA ARG A 579 10.64 -12.80 29.40
C ARG A 579 11.54 -13.72 28.62
N LYS A 580 12.12 -14.70 29.32
CA LYS A 580 12.90 -15.78 28.69
C LYS A 580 11.96 -16.92 28.34
N VAL A 581 12.03 -17.41 27.10
CA VAL A 581 11.28 -18.58 26.64
C VAL A 581 11.78 -19.80 27.39
N GLN A 582 10.94 -20.33 28.26
CA GLN A 582 11.18 -21.57 28.98
C GLN A 582 10.78 -22.75 28.08
N GLY A 583 11.50 -23.88 28.24
CA GLY A 583 11.23 -25.11 27.49
C GLY A 583 10.04 -25.89 28.05
#